data_1aae205c14d2e6d16745000e1f4ad984
#
_entry.id   1aae205c14d2e6d16745000e1f4ad984
#
_cell.length_a   1.000
_cell.length_b   1.000
_cell.length_c   1.000
_cell.angle_alpha   90.00
_cell.angle_beta   90.00
_cell.angle_gamma   90.00
#
_symmetry.space_group_name_H-M   'P 1'
#
loop_
_entity.id
_entity.type
_entity.pdbx_description
1 polymer ?
#
loop_
_entity_poly.entity_id
_entity_poly.type
_entity_poly.pdbx_seq_one_letter_code
_entity_poly.pdbx_strand_id
1 'polypeptide(L)'
;MKRRNFLKALPAAALTLAGCGQNKTAPANTASLVFDHSYPLDYATQFSADCYEGGYVMIDIPDAGRFLVVPEGAAEVDDLPEDVVVLRQPLDHIYLVSTSVMDLFVHLDALDSIALSGTKAEGWYVEEARQAMQEGRIAYAGKYSAPDYERILAAGCTLAIENTMVLHDPEVKEQLEKFGVPVLVERSSYESGPLARMEWLKLYGILLNKTEMAEEVFRQKVEQVAHILEQENTGKTVAFFSITTNNLITVRRTSDYVAQMVEMAGGVYIFDDLEGETSAQSTIKLPLETFYARARDADVLIYNSTIEGVMETR
;
A
#
# COMPACT_ATOMS: atom_id res chain seq x y z
N MET A 1 -23.34 10.55 -0.24
CA MET A 1 -23.41 9.07 -0.06
C MET A 1 -23.69 8.78 1.42
N LYS A 2 -24.57 7.85 1.76
CA LYS A 2 -24.90 7.61 3.18
C LYS A 2 -23.81 6.70 3.79
N ARG A 3 -23.21 7.09 4.92
CA ARG A 3 -22.26 6.30 5.74
C ARG A 3 -22.63 4.82 5.89
N ARG A 4 -23.91 4.48 5.77
CA ARG A 4 -24.43 3.11 5.88
C ARG A 4 -23.89 2.12 4.85
N ASN A 5 -23.27 2.57 3.76
CA ASN A 5 -22.78 1.67 2.71
C ASN A 5 -21.37 1.14 3.00
N PHE A 6 -20.62 1.74 3.95
CA PHE A 6 -19.29 1.27 4.34
C PHE A 6 -19.31 0.09 5.33
N LEU A 7 -20.40 -0.07 6.07
CA LEU A 7 -20.57 -1.14 7.10
C LEU A 7 -21.23 -2.41 6.58
N LYS A 8 -21.27 -2.65 5.27
CA LYS A 8 -21.98 -3.81 4.70
C LYS A 8 -21.22 -5.13 4.72
N ALA A 9 -20.15 -5.28 5.43
CA ALA A 9 -19.39 -6.52 5.38
C ALA A 9 -18.78 -6.94 6.71
N LEU A 10 -19.59 -7.06 7.77
CA LEU A 10 -19.29 -7.98 8.85
C LEU A 10 -20.40 -9.03 8.85
N PRO A 11 -20.26 -10.16 8.17
CA PRO A 11 -21.12 -11.30 8.43
C PRO A 11 -20.68 -11.94 9.73
N ALA A 12 -21.53 -11.89 10.74
CA ALA A 12 -21.48 -12.86 11.82
C ALA A 12 -21.37 -14.25 11.21
N ALA A 13 -20.34 -14.99 11.57
CA ALA A 13 -20.13 -16.36 11.14
C ALA A 13 -21.31 -17.22 11.54
N ALA A 14 -22.25 -17.43 10.63
CA ALA A 14 -23.23 -18.49 10.67
C ALA A 14 -22.74 -19.58 9.73
N LEU A 15 -22.20 -20.66 10.30
CA LEU A 15 -21.98 -21.92 9.62
C LEU A 15 -23.26 -22.41 8.99
N THR A 16 -23.41 -22.26 7.68
CA THR A 16 -24.34 -23.06 6.88
C THR A 16 -23.54 -23.68 5.74
N LEU A 17 -23.29 -24.97 5.88
CA LEU A 17 -22.92 -25.86 4.80
C LEU A 17 -24.07 -25.88 3.77
N ALA A 18 -23.89 -25.25 2.61
CA ALA A 18 -24.61 -25.60 1.39
C ALA A 18 -23.74 -25.17 0.21
N GLY A 19 -23.16 -26.17 -0.45
CA GLY A 19 -22.36 -25.99 -1.64
C GLY A 19 -23.18 -25.45 -2.81
N CYS A 20 -22.55 -24.59 -3.58
CA CYS A 20 -22.67 -24.51 -5.03
C CYS A 20 -21.34 -23.98 -5.55
N GLY A 21 -20.59 -24.87 -6.18
CA GLY A 21 -19.28 -24.57 -6.74
C GLY A 21 -19.39 -23.52 -7.84
N GLN A 22 -18.79 -22.37 -7.61
CA GLN A 22 -18.12 -21.69 -8.69
C GLN A 22 -16.70 -22.22 -8.69
N ASN A 23 -16.39 -23.06 -9.65
CA ASN A 23 -15.03 -23.39 -10.01
C ASN A 23 -14.27 -22.08 -10.32
N LYS A 24 -13.68 -21.45 -9.30
CA LYS A 24 -12.51 -20.64 -9.55
C LYS A 24 -11.44 -21.67 -9.98
N THR A 25 -11.22 -21.77 -11.25
CA THR A 25 -10.06 -22.48 -11.78
C THR A 25 -8.86 -21.97 -11.03
N ALA A 26 -8.19 -22.84 -10.27
CA ALA A 26 -6.84 -22.59 -9.79
C ALA A 26 -6.04 -22.02 -10.96
N PRO A 27 -5.14 -21.05 -10.73
CA PRO A 27 -4.32 -20.52 -11.81
C PRO A 27 -3.70 -21.71 -12.54
N ALA A 28 -4.05 -21.84 -13.82
CA ALA A 28 -3.58 -22.95 -14.64
C ALA A 28 -2.05 -22.91 -14.62
N ASN A 29 -1.40 -23.95 -14.12
CA ASN A 29 0.02 -24.26 -14.18
C ASN A 29 0.93 -23.91 -12.97
N THR A 30 0.46 -23.99 -11.74
CA THR A 30 1.39 -24.26 -10.62
C THR A 30 1.34 -25.76 -10.35
N ALA A 31 1.92 -26.54 -11.22
CA ALA A 31 1.63 -27.97 -11.38
C ALA A 31 2.03 -28.88 -10.20
N SER A 32 2.72 -28.38 -9.18
CA SER A 32 3.08 -29.14 -7.98
C SER A 32 2.48 -28.56 -6.68
N LEU A 33 1.74 -27.44 -6.74
CA LEU A 33 1.10 -26.84 -5.59
C LEU A 33 -0.34 -27.34 -5.43
N VAL A 34 -0.70 -27.83 -4.25
CA VAL A 34 -2.07 -28.22 -3.93
C VAL A 34 -2.79 -27.01 -3.32
N PHE A 35 -3.74 -26.45 -4.05
CA PHE A 35 -4.52 -25.30 -3.59
C PHE A 35 -5.33 -25.66 -2.33
N ASP A 36 -5.28 -24.81 -1.33
CA ASP A 36 -6.03 -24.92 -0.09
C ASP A 36 -7.21 -23.92 -0.07
N HIS A 37 -6.90 -22.62 0.00
CA HIS A 37 -7.90 -21.57 0.01
C HIS A 37 -7.35 -20.24 -0.50
N SER A 38 -8.23 -19.33 -0.91
CA SER A 38 -7.86 -17.94 -1.16
C SER A 38 -7.81 -17.18 0.16
N TYR A 39 -6.72 -16.43 0.37
CA TYR A 39 -6.55 -15.62 1.57
C TYR A 39 -7.64 -14.54 1.64
N PRO A 40 -8.35 -14.39 2.78
CA PRO A 40 -9.49 -13.50 2.86
C PRO A 40 -9.05 -12.04 2.91
N LEU A 41 -9.58 -11.25 1.96
CA LEU A 41 -9.44 -9.80 1.89
C LEU A 41 -10.84 -9.18 1.91
N ASP A 42 -11.04 -8.17 2.78
CA ASP A 42 -12.34 -7.53 2.96
C ASP A 42 -12.49 -6.25 2.14
N TYR A 43 -11.38 -5.56 1.88
CA TYR A 43 -11.35 -4.23 1.28
C TYR A 43 -10.38 -4.11 0.10
N ALA A 44 -9.19 -4.70 0.20
CA ALA A 44 -8.14 -4.59 -0.81
C ALA A 44 -8.54 -5.26 -2.12
N THR A 45 -8.22 -4.60 -3.23
CA THR A 45 -8.55 -5.05 -4.59
C THR A 45 -7.35 -5.08 -5.51
N GLN A 46 -6.24 -4.48 -5.09
CA GLN A 46 -5.02 -4.36 -5.88
C GLN A 46 -4.01 -5.48 -5.62
N PHE A 47 -4.39 -6.48 -4.83
CA PHE A 47 -3.70 -7.77 -4.76
C PHE A 47 -4.67 -8.88 -4.39
N SER A 48 -4.27 -10.10 -4.67
CA SER A 48 -4.89 -11.32 -4.14
C SER A 48 -3.81 -12.29 -3.69
N ALA A 49 -4.17 -13.22 -2.82
CA ALA A 49 -3.27 -14.28 -2.37
C ALA A 49 -4.00 -15.60 -2.29
N ASP A 50 -3.40 -16.65 -2.83
CA ASP A 50 -3.89 -18.02 -2.77
C ASP A 50 -2.93 -18.87 -1.94
N CYS A 51 -3.47 -19.54 -0.92
CA CYS A 51 -2.75 -20.41 -0.02
C CYS A 51 -2.75 -21.83 -0.54
N TYR A 52 -1.62 -22.51 -0.38
CA TYR A 52 -1.42 -23.89 -0.80
C TYR A 52 -0.94 -24.74 0.37
N GLU A 53 -1.16 -26.06 0.30
CA GLU A 53 -0.66 -26.99 1.30
C GLU A 53 0.85 -26.83 1.51
N GLY A 54 1.31 -26.95 2.76
CA GLY A 54 2.70 -26.70 3.12
C GLY A 54 3.08 -25.25 3.36
N GLY A 55 2.09 -24.32 3.37
CA GLY A 55 2.27 -22.91 3.72
C GLY A 55 2.77 -22.04 2.60
N TYR A 56 2.81 -22.56 1.35
CA TYR A 56 3.13 -21.72 0.19
C TYR A 56 1.98 -20.74 -0.09
N VAL A 57 2.33 -19.54 -0.52
CA VAL A 57 1.33 -18.52 -0.89
C VAL A 57 1.68 -17.89 -2.23
N MET A 58 0.74 -17.93 -3.18
CA MET A 58 0.86 -17.22 -4.44
C MET A 58 0.19 -15.85 -4.30
N ILE A 59 0.95 -14.79 -4.41
CA ILE A 59 0.46 -13.41 -4.44
C ILE A 59 0.38 -12.96 -5.90
N ASP A 60 -0.75 -12.36 -6.27
CA ASP A 60 -0.95 -11.72 -7.56
C ASP A 60 -1.20 -10.22 -7.34
N ILE A 61 -0.38 -9.38 -7.96
CA ILE A 61 -0.53 -7.92 -7.94
C ILE A 61 -0.75 -7.48 -9.39
N PRO A 62 -1.97 -7.05 -9.78
CA PRO A 62 -2.27 -6.64 -11.15
C PRO A 62 -1.25 -5.64 -11.70
N ASP A 63 -0.76 -5.86 -12.92
CA ASP A 63 0.26 -5.06 -13.60
C ASP A 63 1.62 -4.93 -12.87
N ALA A 64 1.82 -5.67 -11.78
CA ALA A 64 3.07 -5.61 -11.00
C ALA A 64 3.77 -6.97 -10.89
N GLY A 65 3.04 -8.08 -11.03
CA GLY A 65 3.63 -9.41 -11.09
C GLY A 65 3.00 -10.42 -10.14
N ARG A 66 3.49 -11.66 -10.26
CA ARG A 66 3.07 -12.80 -9.46
C ARG A 66 4.25 -13.31 -8.64
N PHE A 67 4.00 -13.56 -7.36
CA PHE A 67 5.06 -13.91 -6.41
C PHE A 67 4.67 -15.17 -5.65
N LEU A 68 5.49 -16.21 -5.74
CA LEU A 68 5.34 -17.39 -4.88
C LEU A 68 6.18 -17.22 -3.63
N VAL A 69 5.52 -17.06 -2.49
CA VAL A 69 6.18 -17.06 -1.18
C VAL A 69 6.40 -18.50 -0.75
N VAL A 70 7.65 -18.87 -0.56
CA VAL A 70 8.10 -20.19 -0.13
C VAL A 70 8.49 -20.11 1.33
N PRO A 71 7.86 -20.89 2.22
CA PRO A 71 8.20 -20.90 3.65
C PRO A 71 9.66 -21.31 3.89
N GLU A 72 10.22 -20.86 5.00
CA GLU A 72 11.54 -21.27 5.43
C GLU A 72 11.65 -22.81 5.57
N GLY A 73 12.67 -23.38 4.96
CA GLY A 73 12.90 -24.82 4.98
C GLY A 73 11.97 -25.67 4.11
N ALA A 74 11.00 -25.06 3.42
CA ALA A 74 10.14 -25.77 2.50
C ALA A 74 10.87 -26.16 1.20
N ALA A 75 10.38 -27.21 0.54
CA ALA A 75 10.93 -27.70 -0.73
C ALA A 75 10.78 -26.66 -1.86
N GLU A 76 11.64 -26.75 -2.85
CA GLU A 76 11.46 -25.98 -4.07
C GLU A 76 10.24 -26.48 -4.86
N VAL A 77 9.59 -25.57 -5.54
CA VAL A 77 8.47 -25.89 -6.41
C VAL A 77 8.99 -25.92 -7.85
N ASP A 78 8.86 -27.07 -8.50
CA ASP A 78 9.22 -27.26 -9.88
C ASP A 78 8.09 -26.80 -10.81
N ASP A 79 8.42 -26.53 -12.08
CA ASP A 79 7.47 -26.22 -13.15
C ASP A 79 6.57 -24.98 -12.89
N LEU A 80 7.13 -23.93 -12.26
CA LEU A 80 6.44 -22.65 -12.14
C LEU A 80 6.35 -21.92 -13.49
N PRO A 81 5.28 -21.16 -13.75
CA PRO A 81 5.21 -20.24 -14.87
C PRO A 81 6.38 -19.26 -14.88
N GLU A 82 6.86 -18.88 -16.07
CA GLU A 82 8.02 -17.98 -16.23
C GLU A 82 7.80 -16.59 -15.62
N ASP A 83 6.54 -16.16 -15.46
CA ASP A 83 6.16 -14.88 -14.88
C ASP A 83 6.08 -14.90 -13.35
N VAL A 84 6.30 -16.05 -12.71
CA VAL A 84 6.26 -16.17 -11.24
C VAL A 84 7.63 -15.94 -10.65
N VAL A 85 7.72 -14.94 -9.79
CA VAL A 85 8.92 -14.63 -9.00
C VAL A 85 8.86 -15.37 -7.67
N VAL A 86 9.91 -16.14 -7.36
CA VAL A 86 9.98 -16.90 -6.11
C VAL A 86 10.60 -16.06 -5.02
N LEU A 87 9.88 -15.88 -3.91
CA LEU A 87 10.33 -15.21 -2.69
C LEU A 87 10.47 -16.24 -1.57
N ARG A 88 11.70 -16.45 -1.09
CA ARG A 88 12.01 -17.44 -0.06
C ARG A 88 12.12 -16.78 1.31
N GLN A 89 11.35 -17.26 2.26
CA GLN A 89 11.47 -16.82 3.64
C GLN A 89 12.73 -17.44 4.30
N PRO A 90 13.36 -16.73 5.28
CA PRO A 90 13.02 -15.39 5.71
C PRO A 90 13.38 -14.33 4.67
N LEU A 91 12.50 -13.32 4.48
CA LEU A 91 12.81 -12.13 3.71
C LEU A 91 13.41 -11.08 4.66
N ASP A 92 14.69 -10.91 4.55
CA ASP A 92 15.49 -9.94 5.27
C ASP A 92 16.34 -9.10 4.30
N HIS A 93 17.11 -8.14 4.80
CA HIS A 93 17.92 -7.25 3.96
C HIS A 93 17.11 -6.56 2.84
N ILE A 94 15.86 -6.22 3.15
CA ILE A 94 14.95 -5.58 2.19
C ILE A 94 15.45 -4.17 1.83
N TYR A 95 15.42 -3.83 0.55
CA TYR A 95 15.54 -2.46 0.05
C TYR A 95 14.14 -1.85 -0.08
N LEU A 96 13.79 -0.93 0.84
CA LEU A 96 12.48 -0.30 0.89
C LEU A 96 12.52 1.10 0.27
N VAL A 97 11.81 1.27 -0.83
CA VAL A 97 11.69 2.55 -1.56
C VAL A 97 10.30 3.17 -1.38
N SER A 98 9.27 2.33 -1.27
CA SER A 98 7.89 2.81 -1.04
C SER A 98 7.74 3.32 0.39
N THR A 99 7.55 4.65 0.52
CA THR A 99 7.45 5.30 1.84
C THR A 99 6.17 4.94 2.59
N SER A 100 5.11 4.55 1.89
CA SER A 100 3.83 4.12 2.49
C SER A 100 3.92 2.81 3.26
N VAL A 101 4.97 2.03 3.02
CA VAL A 101 5.14 0.69 3.58
C VAL A 101 5.88 0.69 4.91
N MET A 102 6.71 1.70 5.16
CA MET A 102 7.57 1.74 6.35
C MET A 102 6.78 1.59 7.66
N ASP A 103 5.67 2.30 7.79
CA ASP A 103 4.81 2.25 8.99
C ASP A 103 4.16 0.86 9.15
N LEU A 104 3.87 0.17 8.06
CA LEU A 104 3.34 -1.19 8.10
C LEU A 104 4.37 -2.17 8.67
N PHE A 105 5.65 -2.01 8.33
CA PHE A 105 6.74 -2.81 8.89
C PHE A 105 6.94 -2.53 10.39
N VAL A 106 6.78 -1.29 10.83
CA VAL A 106 6.80 -0.95 12.26
C VAL A 106 5.65 -1.67 12.98
N HIS A 107 4.44 -1.60 12.45
CA HIS A 107 3.27 -2.26 13.04
C HIS A 107 3.37 -3.80 13.05
N LEU A 108 4.15 -4.38 12.17
CA LEU A 108 4.45 -5.81 12.15
C LEU A 108 5.66 -6.19 13.01
N ASP A 109 6.26 -5.24 13.73
CA ASP A 109 7.52 -5.49 14.45
C ASP A 109 8.56 -6.16 13.53
N ALA A 110 8.72 -5.60 12.32
CA ALA A 110 9.54 -6.15 11.26
C ALA A 110 10.53 -5.12 10.68
N LEU A 111 10.78 -4.03 11.38
CA LEU A 111 11.68 -2.97 10.93
C LEU A 111 13.10 -3.50 10.67
N ASP A 112 13.54 -4.49 11.45
CA ASP A 112 14.86 -5.12 11.32
C ASP A 112 15.02 -5.97 10.05
N SER A 113 13.92 -6.28 9.34
CA SER A 113 13.97 -6.90 8.00
C SER A 113 14.44 -5.92 6.91
N ILE A 114 14.41 -4.61 7.19
CA ILE A 114 14.82 -3.58 6.25
C ILE A 114 16.30 -3.24 6.51
N ALA A 115 17.16 -3.50 5.53
CA ALA A 115 18.56 -3.09 5.59
C ALA A 115 18.81 -1.77 4.86
N LEU A 116 18.01 -1.47 3.83
CA LEU A 116 18.24 -0.36 2.93
C LEU A 116 16.97 0.47 2.70
N SER A 117 17.13 1.78 2.59
CA SER A 117 16.03 2.72 2.34
C SER A 117 16.27 3.57 1.09
N GLY A 118 15.21 3.77 0.31
CA GLY A 118 15.17 4.72 -0.80
C GLY A 118 15.03 6.18 -0.37
N THR A 119 14.79 6.42 0.91
CA THR A 119 14.61 7.74 1.53
C THR A 119 15.68 7.97 2.57
N LYS A 120 16.24 9.17 2.62
CA LYS A 120 17.22 9.57 3.64
C LYS A 120 16.56 9.75 5.01
N ALA A 121 17.36 9.69 6.09
CA ALA A 121 16.86 9.83 7.46
C ALA A 121 16.02 11.10 7.67
N GLU A 122 16.43 12.22 7.10
CA GLU A 122 15.74 13.51 7.23
C GLU A 122 14.39 13.55 6.51
N GLY A 123 14.17 12.63 5.56
CA GLY A 123 12.92 12.51 4.80
C GLY A 123 11.89 11.59 5.46
N TRP A 124 12.23 10.91 6.57
CA TRP A 124 11.29 10.03 7.27
C TRP A 124 10.52 10.76 8.36
N TYR A 125 9.20 10.67 8.31
CA TYR A 125 8.29 11.08 9.38
C TYR A 125 8.01 9.94 10.37
N VAL A 126 8.26 8.68 9.98
CA VAL A 126 8.23 7.52 10.87
C VAL A 126 9.46 7.56 11.76
N GLU A 127 9.27 7.79 13.04
CA GLU A 127 10.37 8.04 14.00
C GLU A 127 11.28 6.84 14.13
N GLU A 128 10.71 5.62 14.21
CA GLU A 128 11.44 4.36 14.31
C GLU A 128 12.37 4.15 13.12
N ALA A 129 11.92 4.50 11.91
CA ALA A 129 12.74 4.43 10.70
C ALA A 129 13.88 5.45 10.74
N ARG A 130 13.60 6.69 11.16
CA ARG A 130 14.61 7.73 11.30
C ARG A 130 15.68 7.34 12.31
N GLN A 131 15.26 6.81 13.46
CA GLN A 131 16.15 6.33 14.49
C GLN A 131 17.02 5.15 14.00
N ALA A 132 16.39 4.15 13.35
CA ALA A 132 17.10 3.01 12.79
C ALA A 132 18.19 3.43 11.79
N MET A 133 17.92 4.47 10.97
CA MET A 133 18.91 5.03 10.04
C MET A 133 20.02 5.79 10.76
N GLN A 134 19.71 6.55 11.79
CA GLN A 134 20.70 7.27 12.61
C GLN A 134 21.63 6.32 13.36
N GLU A 135 21.10 5.19 13.80
CA GLU A 135 21.84 4.10 14.44
C GLU A 135 22.64 3.23 13.45
N GLY A 136 22.42 3.43 12.14
CA GLY A 136 23.09 2.67 11.08
C GLY A 136 22.53 1.26 10.85
N ARG A 137 21.37 0.93 11.41
CA ARG A 137 20.67 -0.34 11.15
C ARG A 137 20.05 -0.36 9.74
N ILE A 138 19.58 0.79 9.27
CA ILE A 138 19.09 0.97 7.90
C ILE A 138 19.99 2.00 7.20
N ALA A 139 20.49 1.69 6.01
CA ALA A 139 21.33 2.59 5.23
C ALA A 139 20.56 3.16 4.03
N TYR A 140 20.88 4.40 3.65
CA TYR A 140 20.35 4.97 2.40
C TYR A 140 21.05 4.33 1.20
N ALA A 141 20.27 3.82 0.22
CA ALA A 141 20.78 3.16 -0.98
C ALA A 141 20.22 3.77 -2.29
N GLY A 142 19.99 5.07 -2.31
CA GLY A 142 19.47 5.76 -3.49
C GLY A 142 17.94 5.78 -3.54
N LYS A 143 17.38 6.57 -4.44
CA LYS A 143 15.92 6.67 -4.69
C LYS A 143 15.50 5.76 -5.85
N TYR A 144 14.19 5.58 -6.05
CA TYR A 144 13.59 4.74 -7.12
C TYR A 144 14.22 4.94 -8.51
N SER A 145 14.61 6.16 -8.90
CA SER A 145 15.19 6.47 -10.22
C SER A 145 16.71 6.46 -10.26
N ALA A 146 17.39 6.24 -9.13
CA ALA A 146 18.85 6.22 -9.05
C ALA A 146 19.31 5.40 -7.82
N PRO A 147 19.05 4.08 -7.80
CA PRO A 147 19.51 3.21 -6.73
C PRO A 147 21.03 3.02 -6.75
N ASP A 148 21.59 2.81 -5.59
CA ASP A 148 23.00 2.42 -5.41
C ASP A 148 23.10 0.89 -5.52
N TYR A 149 23.24 0.40 -6.74
CA TYR A 149 23.29 -1.04 -7.02
C TYR A 149 24.44 -1.75 -6.30
N GLU A 150 25.59 -1.10 -6.15
CA GLU A 150 26.73 -1.71 -5.45
C GLU A 150 26.39 -1.95 -3.98
N ARG A 151 25.78 -0.98 -3.34
CA ARG A 151 25.33 -1.09 -1.94
C ARG A 151 24.23 -2.13 -1.77
N ILE A 152 23.27 -2.16 -2.69
CA ILE A 152 22.16 -3.13 -2.67
C ILE A 152 22.69 -4.56 -2.76
N LEU A 153 23.62 -4.80 -3.68
CA LEU A 153 24.24 -6.12 -3.83
C LEU A 153 25.15 -6.47 -2.65
N ALA A 154 25.94 -5.52 -2.16
CA ALA A 154 26.82 -5.74 -1.01
C ALA A 154 26.04 -6.04 0.28
N ALA A 155 24.83 -5.50 0.42
CA ALA A 155 23.95 -5.81 1.55
C ALA A 155 23.27 -7.20 1.44
N GLY A 156 23.40 -7.88 0.30
CA GLY A 156 22.71 -9.16 0.07
C GLY A 156 21.19 -9.00 0.02
N CYS A 157 20.71 -7.95 -0.64
CA CYS A 157 19.27 -7.63 -0.71
C CYS A 157 18.46 -8.81 -1.26
N THR A 158 17.44 -9.23 -0.53
CA THR A 158 16.57 -10.36 -0.89
C THR A 158 15.28 -9.93 -1.59
N LEU A 159 14.88 -8.67 -1.44
CA LEU A 159 13.67 -8.08 -2.04
C LEU A 159 13.81 -6.57 -2.11
N ALA A 160 13.50 -5.98 -3.25
CA ALA A 160 13.26 -4.55 -3.39
C ALA A 160 11.75 -4.28 -3.39
N ILE A 161 11.27 -3.39 -2.50
CA ILE A 161 9.88 -2.95 -2.46
C ILE A 161 9.84 -1.52 -3.02
N GLU A 162 9.46 -1.44 -4.28
CA GLU A 162 9.40 -0.19 -5.03
C GLU A 162 8.00 0.43 -5.00
N ASN A 163 7.94 1.73 -5.21
CA ASN A 163 6.67 2.41 -5.46
C ASN A 163 6.37 2.46 -6.97
N THR A 164 5.15 2.83 -7.34
CA THR A 164 4.71 2.88 -8.75
C THR A 164 5.47 3.88 -9.61
N MET A 165 6.28 4.79 -9.02
CA MET A 165 7.12 5.71 -9.79
C MET A 165 8.22 4.98 -10.55
N VAL A 166 8.63 3.78 -10.11
CA VAL A 166 9.62 2.96 -10.84
C VAL A 166 9.13 2.57 -12.23
N LEU A 167 7.82 2.57 -12.46
CA LEU A 167 7.24 2.29 -13.78
C LEU A 167 7.55 3.38 -14.82
N HIS A 168 7.97 4.56 -14.39
CA HIS A 168 8.47 5.64 -15.27
C HIS A 168 9.96 5.46 -15.60
N ASP A 169 10.67 4.62 -14.84
CA ASP A 169 12.08 4.29 -15.04
C ASP A 169 12.25 2.75 -15.09
N PRO A 170 11.66 2.05 -16.08
CA PRO A 170 11.59 0.59 -16.11
C PRO A 170 12.96 -0.08 -16.12
N GLU A 171 13.99 0.61 -16.62
CA GLU A 171 15.38 0.14 -16.64
C GLU A 171 15.90 -0.15 -15.22
N VAL A 172 15.41 0.56 -14.21
CA VAL A 172 15.80 0.36 -12.81
C VAL A 172 15.31 -1.00 -12.32
N LYS A 173 14.03 -1.30 -12.55
CA LYS A 173 13.44 -2.61 -12.21
C LYS A 173 14.17 -3.73 -12.90
N GLU A 174 14.34 -3.62 -14.22
CA GLU A 174 15.05 -4.62 -15.03
C GLU A 174 16.49 -4.84 -14.55
N GLN A 175 17.18 -3.79 -14.13
CA GLN A 175 18.56 -3.89 -13.67
C GLN A 175 18.66 -4.59 -12.31
N LEU A 176 17.74 -4.30 -11.36
CA LEU A 176 17.66 -5.02 -10.08
C LEU A 176 17.38 -6.50 -10.29
N GLU A 177 16.43 -6.83 -11.17
CA GLU A 177 16.07 -8.22 -11.50
C GLU A 177 17.23 -8.97 -12.20
N LYS A 178 17.97 -8.31 -13.10
CA LYS A 178 19.21 -8.87 -13.71
C LYS A 178 20.30 -9.17 -12.67
N PHE A 179 20.34 -8.41 -11.60
CA PHE A 179 21.23 -8.67 -10.47
C PHE A 179 20.71 -9.74 -9.50
N GLY A 180 19.55 -10.32 -9.78
CA GLY A 180 18.93 -11.35 -8.96
C GLY A 180 18.20 -10.82 -7.74
N VAL A 181 17.90 -9.52 -7.71
CA VAL A 181 17.09 -8.90 -6.66
C VAL A 181 15.63 -8.84 -7.14
N PRO A 182 14.71 -9.63 -6.58
CA PRO A 182 13.29 -9.55 -6.89
C PRO A 182 12.74 -8.15 -6.62
N VAL A 183 11.83 -7.68 -7.48
CA VAL A 183 11.21 -6.35 -7.33
C VAL A 183 9.70 -6.51 -7.18
N LEU A 184 9.18 -6.12 -6.02
CA LEU A 184 7.76 -5.99 -5.76
C LEU A 184 7.37 -4.51 -5.91
N VAL A 185 6.47 -4.21 -6.86
CA VAL A 185 5.93 -2.86 -7.03
C VAL A 185 4.67 -2.73 -6.19
N GLU A 186 4.73 -1.88 -5.17
CA GLU A 186 3.68 -1.62 -4.21
C GLU A 186 2.57 -0.79 -4.87
N ARG A 187 1.31 -1.24 -4.78
CA ARG A 187 0.16 -0.61 -5.45
C ARG A 187 -0.95 -0.16 -4.50
N SER A 188 -0.71 -0.09 -3.20
CA SER A 188 -1.74 0.36 -2.26
C SER A 188 -2.27 1.76 -2.59
N SER A 189 -1.47 2.57 -3.30
CA SER A 189 -1.90 3.89 -3.75
C SER A 189 -3.03 3.87 -4.79
N TYR A 190 -3.29 2.72 -5.42
CA TYR A 190 -4.39 2.52 -6.37
C TYR A 190 -5.65 1.97 -5.69
N GLU A 191 -5.58 1.64 -4.40
CA GLU A 191 -6.77 1.27 -3.65
C GLU A 191 -7.73 2.44 -3.50
N SER A 192 -9.01 2.15 -3.64
CA SER A 192 -10.07 3.16 -3.63
C SER A 192 -10.39 3.69 -2.24
N GLY A 193 -9.99 3.00 -1.17
CA GLY A 193 -10.36 3.36 0.20
C GLY A 193 -9.23 3.23 1.21
N PRO A 194 -9.30 3.97 2.33
CA PRO A 194 -8.26 3.94 3.36
C PRO A 194 -8.11 2.57 4.02
N LEU A 195 -9.21 1.84 4.26
CA LEU A 195 -9.14 0.48 4.81
C LEU A 195 -8.53 -0.52 3.81
N ALA A 196 -8.82 -0.36 2.51
CA ALA A 196 -8.21 -1.16 1.47
C ALA A 196 -6.68 -0.97 1.42
N ARG A 197 -6.21 0.29 1.54
CA ARG A 197 -4.77 0.59 1.63
C ARG A 197 -4.14 -0.02 2.87
N MET A 198 -4.83 0.05 4.00
CA MET A 198 -4.35 -0.51 5.26
C MET A 198 -4.29 -2.04 5.22
N GLU A 199 -5.18 -2.68 4.48
CA GLU A 199 -5.22 -4.14 4.36
C GLU A 199 -3.98 -4.72 3.65
N TRP A 200 -3.19 -3.91 2.97
CA TRP A 200 -1.87 -4.30 2.46
C TRP A 200 -0.91 -4.76 3.57
N LEU A 201 -1.21 -4.43 4.84
CA LEU A 201 -0.53 -5.02 5.99
C LEU A 201 -0.56 -6.54 5.96
N LYS A 202 -1.66 -7.15 5.49
CA LYS A 202 -1.81 -8.60 5.36
C LYS A 202 -0.83 -9.19 4.33
N LEU A 203 -0.60 -8.48 3.20
CA LEU A 203 0.41 -8.88 2.22
C LEU A 203 1.80 -8.94 2.85
N TYR A 204 2.18 -7.90 3.60
CA TYR A 204 3.48 -7.89 4.28
C TYR A 204 3.54 -8.91 5.42
N GLY A 205 2.42 -9.19 6.08
CA GLY A 205 2.30 -10.29 7.04
C GLY A 205 2.63 -11.65 6.40
N ILE A 206 2.12 -11.90 5.19
CA ILE A 206 2.43 -13.12 4.42
C ILE A 206 3.93 -13.15 4.06
N LEU A 207 4.47 -12.08 3.51
CA LEU A 207 5.88 -12.00 3.11
C LEU A 207 6.85 -12.27 4.28
N LEU A 208 6.54 -11.74 5.46
CA LEU A 208 7.41 -11.74 6.63
C LEU A 208 7.09 -12.86 7.65
N ASN A 209 6.22 -13.80 7.29
CA ASN A 209 5.74 -14.86 8.20
C ASN A 209 5.14 -14.29 9.50
N LYS A 210 4.36 -13.21 9.39
CA LYS A 210 3.70 -12.51 10.51
C LYS A 210 2.20 -12.33 10.25
N THR A 211 1.58 -13.32 9.62
CA THR A 211 0.18 -13.28 9.18
C THR A 211 -0.79 -13.04 10.33
N GLU A 212 -0.63 -13.76 11.45
CA GLU A 212 -1.49 -13.61 12.63
C GLU A 212 -1.41 -12.18 13.21
N MET A 213 -0.20 -11.63 13.29
CA MET A 213 0.02 -10.24 13.75
C MET A 213 -0.64 -9.24 12.80
N ALA A 214 -0.50 -9.44 11.49
CA ALA A 214 -1.10 -8.57 10.48
C ALA A 214 -2.64 -8.57 10.59
N GLU A 215 -3.25 -9.72 10.76
CA GLU A 215 -4.69 -9.84 10.93
C GLU A 215 -5.19 -9.15 12.21
N GLU A 216 -4.48 -9.34 13.31
CA GLU A 216 -4.83 -8.72 14.60
C GLU A 216 -4.71 -7.19 14.53
N VAL A 217 -3.59 -6.67 14.00
CA VAL A 217 -3.39 -5.23 13.84
C VAL A 217 -4.45 -4.64 12.90
N PHE A 218 -4.72 -5.29 11.78
CA PHE A 218 -5.73 -4.83 10.83
C PHE A 218 -7.12 -4.81 11.47
N ARG A 219 -7.51 -5.88 12.17
CA ARG A 219 -8.78 -5.97 12.89
C ARG A 219 -8.95 -4.83 13.89
N GLN A 220 -7.93 -4.55 14.71
CA GLN A 220 -7.95 -3.44 15.69
C GLN A 220 -8.15 -2.08 15.01
N LYS A 221 -7.51 -1.87 13.86
CA LYS A 221 -7.67 -0.61 13.11
C LYS A 221 -9.05 -0.47 12.50
N VAL A 222 -9.62 -1.56 11.98
CA VAL A 222 -11.01 -1.57 11.49
C VAL A 222 -11.98 -1.25 12.60
N GLU A 223 -11.81 -1.81 13.80
CA GLU A 223 -12.63 -1.51 14.98
C GLU A 223 -12.54 -0.02 15.38
N GLN A 224 -11.33 0.56 15.37
CA GLN A 224 -11.15 1.99 15.65
C GLN A 224 -11.88 2.88 14.63
N VAL A 225 -11.80 2.51 13.33
CA VAL A 225 -12.51 3.24 12.27
C VAL A 225 -14.02 3.06 12.39
N ALA A 226 -14.50 1.86 12.74
CA ALA A 226 -15.93 1.60 12.94
C ALA A 226 -16.53 2.57 13.97
N HIS A 227 -15.81 2.86 15.05
CA HIS A 227 -16.22 3.83 16.07
C HIS A 227 -16.39 5.25 15.53
N ILE A 228 -15.56 5.65 14.57
CA ILE A 228 -15.68 6.94 13.88
C ILE A 228 -16.91 6.93 12.96
N LEU A 229 -17.16 5.83 12.26
CA LEU A 229 -18.27 5.68 11.33
C LEU A 229 -19.66 5.66 12.03
N GLU A 230 -19.72 5.30 13.31
CA GLU A 230 -20.94 5.32 14.12
C GLU A 230 -21.36 6.74 14.54
N GLN A 231 -20.45 7.73 14.47
CA GLN A 231 -20.76 9.11 14.82
C GLN A 231 -21.69 9.76 13.78
N GLU A 232 -22.48 10.71 14.22
CA GLU A 232 -23.35 11.48 13.33
C GLU A 232 -22.54 12.26 12.29
N ASN A 233 -23.04 12.27 11.07
CA ASN A 233 -22.46 13.08 10.01
C ASN A 233 -22.71 14.56 10.32
N THR A 234 -21.64 15.32 10.47
CA THR A 234 -21.73 16.76 10.75
C THR A 234 -22.19 17.59 9.56
N GLY A 235 -22.07 17.03 8.34
CA GLY A 235 -22.35 17.74 7.09
C GLY A 235 -21.43 18.92 6.82
N LYS A 236 -20.36 19.11 7.61
CA LYS A 236 -19.39 20.18 7.37
C LYS A 236 -18.67 19.99 6.07
N THR A 237 -18.55 21.06 5.31
CA THR A 237 -17.85 21.10 4.05
C THR A 237 -16.35 21.21 4.27
N VAL A 238 -15.57 20.39 3.54
CA VAL A 238 -14.12 20.27 3.74
C VAL A 238 -13.39 20.43 2.41
N ALA A 239 -12.41 21.33 2.39
CA ALA A 239 -11.44 21.46 1.32
C ALA A 239 -10.08 20.91 1.77
N PHE A 240 -9.55 19.88 1.09
CA PHE A 240 -8.19 19.39 1.27
C PHE A 240 -7.35 19.79 0.04
N PHE A 241 -6.22 20.47 0.28
CA PHE A 241 -5.42 21.02 -0.82
C PHE A 241 -3.93 21.18 -0.46
N SER A 242 -3.11 21.35 -1.48
CA SER A 242 -1.75 21.88 -1.39
C SER A 242 -1.52 22.95 -2.45
N ILE A 243 -0.46 23.76 -2.29
CA ILE A 243 -0.09 24.81 -3.23
C ILE A 243 1.20 24.37 -3.92
N THR A 244 1.24 24.43 -5.24
CA THR A 244 2.44 24.12 -6.02
C THR A 244 3.34 25.35 -6.13
N THR A 245 4.62 25.13 -6.45
CA THR A 245 5.59 26.22 -6.70
C THR A 245 5.16 27.20 -7.80
N ASN A 246 4.25 26.78 -8.69
CA ASN A 246 3.67 27.59 -9.76
C ASN A 246 2.37 28.30 -9.34
N ASN A 247 2.05 28.35 -8.04
CA ASN A 247 0.82 28.91 -7.49
C ASN A 247 -0.48 28.24 -8.01
N LEU A 248 -0.41 27.00 -8.47
CA LEU A 248 -1.60 26.20 -8.71
C LEU A 248 -1.99 25.46 -7.42
N ILE A 249 -3.28 25.29 -7.25
CA ILE A 249 -3.81 24.53 -6.12
C ILE A 249 -4.01 23.07 -6.56
N THR A 250 -3.43 22.15 -5.83
CA THR A 250 -3.65 20.72 -6.03
C THR A 250 -4.72 20.25 -5.05
N VAL A 251 -5.80 19.70 -5.58
CA VAL A 251 -6.89 19.06 -4.81
C VAL A 251 -6.95 17.57 -5.14
N ARG A 252 -7.60 16.78 -4.28
CA ARG A 252 -7.79 15.35 -4.50
C ARG A 252 -9.02 15.09 -5.35
N ARG A 253 -9.00 14.01 -6.12
CA ARG A 253 -10.19 13.51 -6.81
C ARG A 253 -11.13 12.84 -5.82
N THR A 254 -12.39 12.72 -6.18
CA THR A 254 -13.41 12.01 -5.38
C THR A 254 -13.06 10.54 -5.13
N SER A 255 -12.41 9.90 -6.12
CA SER A 255 -11.96 8.52 -6.00
C SER A 255 -10.69 8.34 -5.14
N ASP A 256 -10.02 9.44 -4.76
CA ASP A 256 -8.83 9.37 -3.90
C ASP A 256 -9.21 9.05 -2.46
N TYR A 257 -8.37 8.26 -1.81
CA TYR A 257 -8.60 7.82 -0.43
C TYR A 257 -8.74 8.97 0.57
N VAL A 258 -8.10 10.13 0.32
CA VAL A 258 -8.23 11.32 1.21
C VAL A 258 -9.64 11.91 1.14
N ALA A 259 -10.24 11.99 -0.05
CA ALA A 259 -11.64 12.42 -0.18
C ALA A 259 -12.57 11.47 0.58
N GLN A 260 -12.32 10.16 0.48
CA GLN A 260 -13.08 9.16 1.24
C GLN A 260 -12.85 9.26 2.75
N MET A 261 -11.63 9.59 3.22
CA MET A 261 -11.37 9.85 4.64
C MET A 261 -12.18 11.03 5.16
N VAL A 262 -12.37 12.09 4.37
CA VAL A 262 -13.24 13.22 4.74
C VAL A 262 -14.68 12.75 4.92
N GLU A 263 -15.20 11.95 3.98
CA GLU A 263 -16.55 11.38 4.08
C GLU A 263 -16.69 10.42 5.27
N MET A 264 -15.69 9.56 5.50
CA MET A 264 -15.65 8.65 6.65
C MET A 264 -15.68 9.41 7.98
N ALA A 265 -14.99 10.56 8.05
CA ALA A 265 -15.01 11.44 9.22
C ALA A 265 -16.31 12.25 9.36
N GLY A 266 -17.27 12.07 8.45
CA GLY A 266 -18.57 12.74 8.48
C GLY A 266 -18.58 14.14 7.91
N GLY A 267 -17.56 14.51 7.14
CA GLY A 267 -17.53 15.73 6.33
C GLY A 267 -18.12 15.52 4.93
N VAL A 268 -18.20 16.61 4.19
CA VAL A 268 -18.56 16.66 2.77
C VAL A 268 -17.36 17.22 2.02
N TYR A 269 -16.77 16.43 1.15
CA TYR A 269 -15.65 16.90 0.33
C TYR A 269 -16.18 17.80 -0.79
N ILE A 270 -15.69 19.05 -0.88
CA ILE A 270 -16.28 20.07 -1.78
C ILE A 270 -15.87 19.95 -3.25
N PHE A 271 -14.94 19.07 -3.59
CA PHE A 271 -14.46 18.84 -4.96
C PHE A 271 -14.94 17.50 -5.50
N ASP A 272 -16.11 17.04 -5.08
CA ASP A 272 -16.72 15.75 -5.42
C ASP A 272 -17.18 15.65 -6.89
N ASP A 273 -17.32 16.77 -7.58
CA ASP A 273 -17.72 16.88 -8.99
C ASP A 273 -16.53 16.98 -9.97
N LEU A 274 -15.30 17.01 -9.46
CA LEU A 274 -14.11 17.12 -10.30
C LEU A 274 -13.68 15.74 -10.79
N GLU A 275 -14.21 15.35 -11.94
CA GLU A 275 -13.73 14.20 -12.69
C GLU A 275 -12.64 14.64 -13.67
N GLY A 276 -11.53 13.93 -13.73
CA GLY A 276 -10.47 14.21 -14.67
C GLY A 276 -10.45 13.20 -15.82
N GLU A 277 -9.83 13.58 -16.94
CA GLU A 277 -9.78 12.80 -18.19
C GLU A 277 -9.06 11.45 -18.10
N THR A 278 -8.31 11.17 -17.03
CA THR A 278 -7.62 9.89 -16.84
C THR A 278 -7.75 9.38 -15.42
N SER A 279 -8.12 8.12 -15.26
CA SER A 279 -8.24 7.43 -13.97
C SER A 279 -6.91 7.27 -13.20
N ALA A 280 -5.78 7.52 -13.86
CA ALA A 280 -4.44 7.29 -13.30
C ALA A 280 -3.92 8.39 -12.35
N GLN A 281 -4.58 9.55 -12.27
CA GLN A 281 -4.12 10.65 -11.43
C GLN A 281 -5.04 10.86 -10.22
N SER A 282 -4.51 10.77 -9.03
CA SER A 282 -5.23 11.00 -7.76
C SER A 282 -5.52 12.48 -7.47
N THR A 283 -4.94 13.40 -8.24
CA THR A 283 -4.99 14.84 -7.99
C THR A 283 -5.38 15.64 -9.23
N ILE A 284 -5.94 16.82 -8.99
CA ILE A 284 -6.28 17.82 -10.03
C ILE A 284 -5.64 19.15 -9.64
N LYS A 285 -5.11 19.87 -10.64
CA LYS A 285 -4.55 21.21 -10.45
C LYS A 285 -5.59 22.25 -10.86
N LEU A 286 -5.88 23.20 -9.97
CA LEU A 286 -6.81 24.29 -10.17
C LEU A 286 -6.09 25.64 -10.12
N PRO A 287 -6.50 26.65 -10.94
CA PRO A 287 -6.13 28.02 -10.69
C PRO A 287 -6.60 28.50 -9.32
N LEU A 288 -5.86 29.41 -8.70
CA LEU A 288 -6.18 29.96 -7.38
C LEU A 288 -7.60 30.54 -7.30
N GLU A 289 -8.02 31.25 -8.34
CA GLU A 289 -9.34 31.87 -8.39
C GLU A 289 -10.46 30.82 -8.41
N THR A 290 -10.26 29.72 -9.15
CA THR A 290 -11.22 28.61 -9.19
C THR A 290 -11.32 27.92 -7.84
N PHE A 291 -10.18 27.68 -7.20
CA PHE A 291 -10.15 27.11 -5.84
C PHE A 291 -10.85 28.05 -4.85
N TYR A 292 -10.49 29.33 -4.84
CA TYR A 292 -11.08 30.32 -3.93
C TYR A 292 -12.59 30.42 -4.08
N ALA A 293 -13.09 30.46 -5.33
CA ALA A 293 -14.53 30.52 -5.60
C ALA A 293 -15.31 29.35 -4.99
N ARG A 294 -14.68 28.16 -4.89
CA ARG A 294 -15.29 26.95 -4.33
C ARG A 294 -15.08 26.82 -2.82
N ALA A 295 -13.88 27.17 -2.34
CA ALA A 295 -13.44 26.85 -0.98
C ALA A 295 -13.69 27.99 0.03
N ARG A 296 -14.00 29.22 -0.41
CA ARG A 296 -14.17 30.38 0.47
C ARG A 296 -15.25 30.20 1.54
N ASP A 297 -16.29 29.42 1.22
CA ASP A 297 -17.43 29.17 2.10
C ASP A 297 -17.36 27.76 2.77
N ALA A 298 -16.22 27.05 2.62
CA ALA A 298 -16.03 25.76 3.27
C ALA A 298 -15.85 25.93 4.79
N ASP A 299 -16.46 25.01 5.54
CA ASP A 299 -16.37 24.99 7.01
C ASP A 299 -14.97 24.66 7.51
N VAL A 300 -14.22 23.83 6.77
CA VAL A 300 -12.89 23.36 7.12
C VAL A 300 -11.95 23.41 5.95
N LEU A 301 -10.80 24.03 6.14
CA LEU A 301 -9.69 24.04 5.17
C LEU A 301 -8.52 23.23 5.73
N ILE A 302 -8.11 22.18 4.98
CA ILE A 302 -6.96 21.34 5.33
C ILE A 302 -5.85 21.57 4.32
N TYR A 303 -4.81 22.27 4.75
CA TYR A 303 -3.62 22.49 3.92
C TYR A 303 -2.60 21.36 4.14
N ASN A 304 -2.27 20.63 3.07
CA ASN A 304 -1.23 19.63 3.09
C ASN A 304 0.15 20.26 2.86
N SER A 305 0.85 20.59 3.94
CA SER A 305 2.17 21.22 3.92
C SER A 305 3.33 20.24 3.64
N THR A 306 3.06 18.94 3.60
CA THR A 306 4.13 17.93 3.45
C THR A 306 4.77 17.92 2.05
N ILE A 307 4.10 18.53 1.06
CA ILE A 307 4.57 18.54 -0.33
C ILE A 307 5.59 19.65 -0.60
N GLU A 308 5.59 20.74 0.17
CA GLU A 308 6.37 21.95 -0.13
C GLU A 308 7.31 22.42 0.99
N GLY A 309 7.52 21.60 2.00
CA GLY A 309 8.29 22.01 3.18
C GLY A 309 7.47 22.89 4.13
N VAL A 310 7.97 23.04 5.35
CA VAL A 310 7.30 23.80 6.41
C VAL A 310 7.14 25.26 5.97
N MET A 311 5.92 25.72 5.74
CA MET A 311 5.66 27.16 5.72
C MET A 311 5.95 27.70 7.12
N GLU A 312 7.03 28.44 7.28
CA GLU A 312 7.24 29.22 8.47
C GLU A 312 6.09 30.25 8.55
N THR A 313 5.17 30.02 9.46
CA THR A 313 4.17 31.04 9.80
C THR A 313 4.90 32.21 10.43
N ARG A 314 4.93 33.33 9.74
CA ARG A 314 5.35 34.62 10.29
C ARG A 314 4.24 35.19 11.17
#